data_99acddbf7d222e35ff2e73b0f0f52886
#
_entry.id   99acddbf7d222e35ff2e73b0f0f52886
#
_cell.length_a   1.000
_cell.length_b   1.000
_cell.length_c   1.000
_cell.angle_alpha   90.00
_cell.angle_beta   90.00
_cell.angle_gamma   90.00
#
_symmetry.space_group_name_H-M   'P 1'
#
loop_
_entity.id
_entity.type
_entity.pdbx_description
1 polymer ?
#
loop_
_entity_poly.entity_id
_entity_poly.type
_entity_poly.pdbx_seq_one_letter_code
_entity_poly.pdbx_strand_id
1 'polypeptide(L)'
;MNVITADAYTLGEAAGAHADINTWTITHVDVDLTKEAAEELGFKKPLLGALTVCLPVNAVKKVGDVITLNKSMADLKNLKECKV
;
A
#
# COMPACT_ATOMS: atom_id res chain seq x y z
N MET A 1 -3.81 10.57 2.11
CA MET A 1 -4.07 9.79 3.35
C MET A 1 -2.91 8.83 3.56
N ASN A 2 -2.31 8.86 4.71
CA ASN A 2 -1.17 7.99 5.03
C ASN A 2 -1.63 6.56 5.30
N VAL A 3 -0.78 5.61 4.93
CA VAL A 3 -1.01 4.18 5.15
C VAL A 3 0.02 3.70 6.18
N ILE A 4 -0.47 3.16 7.30
CA ILE A 4 0.35 2.78 8.44
C ILE A 4 0.25 1.27 8.63
N THR A 5 1.39 0.60 8.80
CA THR A 5 1.42 -0.85 9.04
C THR A 5 0.95 -1.19 10.46
N ALA A 6 0.69 -2.48 10.70
CA ALA A 6 0.25 -2.94 12.02
C ALA A 6 1.28 -2.65 13.12
N ASP A 7 2.56 -2.60 12.76
CA ASP A 7 3.65 -2.26 13.68
C ASP A 7 4.04 -0.78 13.63
N ALA A 8 3.11 0.06 13.17
CA ALA A 8 3.17 1.53 13.22
C ALA A 8 4.23 2.20 12.33
N TYR A 9 4.67 1.52 11.28
CA TYR A 9 5.53 2.14 10.27
C TYR A 9 4.68 2.79 9.18
N THR A 10 5.13 3.93 8.67
CA THR A 10 4.48 4.57 7.54
C THR A 10 4.88 3.84 6.26
N LEU A 11 3.91 3.16 5.64
CA LEU A 11 4.14 2.47 4.37
C LEU A 11 4.22 3.45 3.21
N GLY A 12 3.34 4.43 3.21
CA GLY A 12 3.27 5.39 2.14
C GLY A 12 1.98 6.18 2.18
N GLU A 13 1.56 6.65 1.01
CA GLU A 13 0.36 7.46 0.87
C GLU A 13 -0.60 6.82 -0.12
N ALA A 14 -1.88 6.78 0.22
CA ALA A 14 -2.90 6.24 -0.69
C ALA A 14 -3.04 7.15 -1.90
N ALA A 15 -2.85 6.58 -3.10
CA ALA A 15 -2.90 7.32 -4.35
C ALA A 15 -4.16 7.02 -5.16
N GLY A 16 -4.84 5.92 -4.87
CA GLY A 16 -6.05 5.53 -5.59
C GLY A 16 -6.56 4.19 -5.12
N ALA A 17 -7.60 3.71 -5.78
CA ALA A 17 -8.19 2.43 -5.45
C ALA A 17 -8.72 1.75 -6.71
N HIS A 18 -8.74 0.43 -6.70
CA HIS A 18 -9.32 -0.38 -7.76
C HIS A 18 -10.61 -1.00 -7.28
N ALA A 19 -11.64 -0.93 -8.08
CA ALA A 19 -12.95 -1.49 -7.76
C ALA A 19 -13.37 -2.50 -8.81
N ASP A 20 -14.06 -3.54 -8.34
CA ASP A 20 -14.74 -4.47 -9.23
C ASP A 20 -16.12 -3.87 -9.54
N ILE A 21 -16.35 -3.51 -10.78
CA ILE A 21 -17.62 -2.86 -11.19
C ILE A 21 -18.81 -3.82 -11.18
N ASN A 22 -18.57 -5.13 -11.20
CA ASN A 22 -19.66 -6.12 -11.13
C ASN A 22 -20.20 -6.25 -9.72
N THR A 23 -19.34 -6.13 -8.71
CA THR A 23 -19.72 -6.26 -7.30
C THR A 23 -19.76 -4.92 -6.57
N TRP A 24 -19.27 -3.86 -7.19
CA TRP A 24 -19.13 -2.53 -6.59
C TRP A 24 -18.30 -2.54 -5.29
N THR A 25 -17.29 -3.41 -5.26
CA THR A 25 -16.39 -3.51 -4.11
C THR A 25 -14.99 -3.09 -4.46
N ILE A 26 -14.31 -2.45 -3.50
CA ILE A 26 -12.91 -2.10 -3.65
C ILE A 26 -12.08 -3.36 -3.43
N THR A 27 -11.20 -3.68 -4.37
CA THR A 27 -10.36 -4.87 -4.31
C THR A 27 -8.93 -4.56 -3.85
N HIS A 28 -8.41 -3.40 -4.25
CA HIS A 28 -7.04 -2.97 -3.96
C HIS A 28 -6.98 -1.49 -3.71
N VAL A 29 -5.97 -1.09 -2.94
CA VAL A 29 -5.63 0.31 -2.73
C VAL A 29 -4.24 0.53 -3.31
N ASP A 30 -4.07 1.58 -4.11
CA ASP A 30 -2.76 1.97 -4.63
C ASP A 30 -2.03 2.78 -3.56
N VAL A 31 -0.83 2.36 -3.22
CA VAL A 31 -0.01 3.04 -2.22
C VAL A 31 1.29 3.49 -2.84
N ASP A 32 1.55 4.78 -2.80
CA ASP A 32 2.85 5.33 -3.16
C ASP A 32 3.77 5.16 -1.96
N LEU A 33 4.74 4.27 -2.08
CA LEU A 33 5.64 3.93 -0.99
C LEU A 33 6.56 5.09 -0.63
N THR A 34 6.84 5.23 0.68
CA THR A 34 7.94 6.09 1.10
C THR A 34 9.25 5.46 0.65
N LYS A 35 10.30 6.29 0.61
CA LYS A 35 11.64 5.81 0.27
C LYS A 35 12.09 4.69 1.23
N GLU A 36 11.85 4.90 2.52
CA GLU A 36 12.23 3.96 3.58
C GLU A 36 11.46 2.65 3.44
N ALA A 37 10.17 2.72 3.16
CA ALA A 37 9.34 1.52 2.97
C ALA A 37 9.79 0.74 1.74
N ALA A 38 10.08 1.42 0.64
CA ALA A 38 10.56 0.78 -0.58
C ALA A 38 11.86 0.03 -0.33
N GLU A 39 12.79 0.63 0.42
CA GLU A 39 14.05 -0.01 0.77
C GLU A 39 13.82 -1.23 1.67
N GLU A 40 12.96 -1.11 2.69
CA GLU A 40 12.65 -2.21 3.59
C GLU A 40 12.02 -3.39 2.87
N LEU A 41 11.18 -3.12 1.87
CA LEU A 41 10.51 -4.16 1.11
C LEU A 41 11.37 -4.72 -0.03
N GLY A 42 12.57 -4.19 -0.22
CA GLY A 42 13.50 -4.68 -1.23
C GLY A 42 13.21 -4.22 -2.65
N PHE A 43 12.41 -3.19 -2.82
CA PHE A 43 12.17 -2.62 -4.15
C PHE A 43 13.33 -1.73 -4.57
N LYS A 44 13.69 -1.83 -5.84
CA LYS A 44 14.63 -0.87 -6.43
C LYS A 44 13.86 0.42 -6.70
N LYS A 45 14.33 1.50 -6.10
CA LYS A 45 13.69 2.78 -6.26
C LYS A 45 13.89 3.30 -7.69
N PRO A 46 12.82 3.74 -8.38
CA PRO A 46 12.98 4.40 -9.67
C PRO A 46 13.69 5.74 -9.49
N LEU A 47 14.43 6.16 -10.51
CA LEU A 47 15.15 7.43 -10.51
C LEU A 47 14.19 8.61 -10.44
N LEU A 48 12.99 8.45 -11.00
CA LEU A 48 11.98 9.50 -11.07
C LEU A 48 10.64 8.93 -10.62
N GLY A 49 9.95 9.67 -9.76
CA GLY A 49 8.61 9.35 -9.33
C GLY A 49 8.53 8.40 -8.14
N ALA A 50 7.33 8.15 -7.71
CA ALA A 50 7.03 7.26 -6.60
C ALA A 50 6.85 5.83 -7.09
N LEU A 51 7.22 4.88 -6.24
CA LEU A 51 6.93 3.47 -6.47
C LEU A 51 5.55 3.16 -5.91
N THR A 52 4.63 2.75 -6.77
CA THR A 52 3.25 2.46 -6.38
C THR A 52 3.04 0.96 -6.31
N VAL A 53 2.49 0.48 -5.21
CA VAL A 53 2.13 -0.92 -5.03
C VAL A 53 0.62 -1.08 -4.90
N CYS A 54 0.10 -2.24 -5.31
CA CYS A 54 -1.30 -2.61 -5.13
C CYS A 54 -1.45 -3.38 -3.83
N LEU A 55 -2.13 -2.78 -2.86
CA LEU A 55 -2.37 -3.39 -1.56
C LEU A 55 -3.76 -4.03 -1.57
N PRO A 56 -3.87 -5.35 -1.36
CA PRO A 56 -5.19 -5.97 -1.27
C PRO A 56 -6.01 -5.37 -0.14
N VAL A 57 -7.29 -5.15 -0.38
CA VAL A 57 -8.15 -4.51 0.61
C VAL A 57 -8.28 -5.32 1.90
N ASN A 58 -8.09 -6.64 1.84
CA ASN A 58 -8.12 -7.49 3.02
C ASN A 58 -6.95 -7.24 3.99
N ALA A 59 -5.94 -6.48 3.58
CA ALA A 59 -4.86 -6.05 4.46
C ALA A 59 -5.23 -4.80 5.26
N VAL A 60 -6.35 -4.15 4.95
CA VAL A 60 -6.81 -2.94 5.62
C VAL A 60 -7.62 -3.33 6.85
N LYS A 61 -7.19 -2.82 8.01
CA LYS A 61 -7.89 -3.03 9.28
C LYS A 61 -8.91 -1.93 9.54
N LYS A 62 -8.52 -0.69 9.29
CA LYS A 62 -9.35 0.46 9.62
C LYS A 62 -9.02 1.63 8.71
N VAL A 63 -10.03 2.38 8.33
CA VAL A 63 -9.88 3.64 7.60
C VAL A 63 -10.44 4.77 8.46
N GLY A 64 -9.63 5.76 8.73
CA GLY A 64 -9.99 6.96 9.46
C GLY A 64 -9.18 8.12 8.88
N ASP A 65 -8.51 8.89 9.73
CA ASP A 65 -7.59 9.93 9.27
C ASP A 65 -6.40 9.33 8.55
N VAL A 66 -6.08 8.08 8.88
CA VAL A 66 -5.07 7.26 8.21
C VAL A 66 -5.67 5.91 7.90
N ILE A 67 -5.04 5.17 6.96
CA ILE A 67 -5.39 3.78 6.70
C ILE A 67 -4.45 2.93 7.56
N THR A 68 -5.03 2.15 8.46
CA THR A 68 -4.28 1.24 9.33
C THR A 68 -4.40 -0.18 8.78
N LEU A 69 -3.27 -0.87 8.65
CA LEU A 69 -3.21 -2.22 8.11
C LEU A 69 -3.21 -3.26 9.22
N ASN A 70 -3.61 -4.48 8.87
CA ASN A 70 -3.51 -5.64 9.76
C ASN A 70 -2.21 -6.42 9.54
N LYS A 71 -1.32 -5.92 8.68
CA LYS A 71 -0.05 -6.55 8.33
C LYS A 71 1.12 -5.69 8.81
N SER A 72 2.17 -6.35 9.28
CA SER A 72 3.43 -5.68 9.61
C SER A 72 4.24 -5.41 8.34
N MET A 73 5.30 -4.60 8.47
CA MET A 73 6.20 -4.36 7.34
C MET A 73 6.82 -5.67 6.82
N ALA A 74 7.17 -6.59 7.71
CA ALA A 74 7.73 -7.88 7.33
C ALA A 74 6.72 -8.73 6.52
N ASP A 75 5.45 -8.64 6.88
CA ASP A 75 4.38 -9.38 6.19
C ASP A 75 4.12 -8.85 4.77
N LEU A 76 4.56 -7.64 4.49
CA LEU A 76 4.31 -6.97 3.20
C LEU A 76 5.42 -7.18 2.17
N LYS A 77 6.44 -7.97 2.49
CA LYS A 77 7.57 -8.19 1.57
C LYS A 77 7.17 -8.85 0.25
N ASN A 78 5.99 -9.43 0.18
CA ASN A 78 5.48 -10.06 -1.03
C ASN A 78 4.61 -9.14 -1.89
N LEU A 79 4.46 -7.88 -1.51
CA LEU A 79 3.71 -6.92 -2.32
C LEU A 79 4.36 -6.74 -3.67
N LYS A 80 3.53 -6.60 -4.69
CA LYS A 80 3.98 -6.38 -6.05
C LYS A 80 3.68 -4.95 -6.49
N GLU A 81 4.54 -4.43 -7.37
CA GLU A 81 4.29 -3.15 -7.99
C GLU A 81 3.00 -3.17 -8.78
N CYS A 82 2.22 -2.09 -8.63
CA CYS A 82 0.98 -1.91 -9.38
C CYS A 82 1.29 -1.60 -10.83
N LYS A 83 0.88 -2.48 -11.73
CA LYS A 83 0.95 -2.19 -13.16
C LYS A 83 -0.40 -1.68 -13.62
N VAL A 84 -0.39 -0.51 -14.18
CA VAL A 84 -1.57 0.09 -14.77
C VAL A 84 -1.78 -0.46 -16.17
#